data_ce6028ea4987207ed1b3d9f803c50af5
#
_entry.id   ce6028ea4987207ed1b3d9f803c50af5
#
_cell.length_a   1.000
_cell.length_b   1.000
_cell.length_c   1.000
_cell.angle_alpha   90.00
_cell.angle_beta   90.00
_cell.angle_gamma   90.00
#
_symmetry.space_group_name_H-M   'P 1'
#
loop_
_entity.id
_entity.type
_entity.pdbx_description
1 polymer ?
#
loop_
_entity_poly.entity_id
_entity_poly.type
_entity_poly.pdbx_seq_one_letter_code
_entity_poly.pdbx_strand_id
1 'polypeptide(L)'
;MPVGSRAGLPGARRWRITALLAVGMGTLALLLTTCTSWPGDGTGRPGASASARERAASAGLGWGFTHTQYSADRGTDSGRKAAESLLSGRPMPQNQHIMGWGAGNPEPSPGRYDFADLDRRVALMRKTGTEPVLTLCCAPDWMKGGTPGDTDWSQEALETAPTPDHYKDFAKLAGKVAERYPEVRHFIVWNEFKGFYDDSKNRWNYEGYTKLYNLVYDELKKRNPKNLVGGPYVVADSDPPGAAGGDDTVSGPWGTLDRRSVDAITYWNEHKAGADFVVVDGSSYTREGDRLIPDAFNATQKFQDVTRWLDETTKLPVWWAEWYVEPAADTSRAGARGRWSEAHRVAVQATALTRLARGGAATAFYWNPETTDSDCPGCLWRPTELDDGGSALPMMELLSRFGREFPPGTRFRSVDIAADDRTHVQVLADDDATLVVNTLARPIKAKVDGRSFAMDAYEVRWLKR
;
A
#
# COMPACT_ATOMS: atom_id res chain seq x y z
N MET A 1 -39.29 0.09 12.90
CA MET A 1 -38.94 1.35 13.56
C MET A 1 -37.60 1.78 13.09
N PRO A 2 -37.41 2.92 12.45
CA PRO A 2 -36.13 3.36 11.95
C PRO A 2 -35.35 4.09 13.05
N VAL A 3 -34.13 3.70 13.30
CA VAL A 3 -33.20 4.50 14.11
C VAL A 3 -32.12 4.98 13.17
N GLY A 4 -32.30 6.22 12.71
CA GLY A 4 -31.21 6.96 12.12
C GLY A 4 -30.36 7.59 13.22
N SER A 5 -29.06 7.42 13.16
CA SER A 5 -28.14 8.37 13.77
C SER A 5 -26.93 8.52 12.88
N ARG A 6 -26.85 9.68 12.24
CA ARG A 6 -25.62 10.19 11.62
C ARG A 6 -24.68 10.59 12.77
N ALA A 7 -23.63 9.84 13.02
CA ALA A 7 -22.52 10.31 13.82
C ALA A 7 -21.56 11.07 12.92
N GLY A 8 -21.46 12.38 13.12
CA GLY A 8 -20.47 13.24 12.49
C GLY A 8 -19.09 12.96 13.08
N LEU A 9 -18.11 12.85 12.21
CA LEU A 9 -16.70 12.74 12.56
C LEU A 9 -16.21 14.03 13.24
N PRO A 10 -15.46 13.97 14.35
CA PRO A 10 -14.82 15.15 14.92
C PRO A 10 -13.65 15.60 14.03
N GLY A 11 -13.64 16.92 13.78
CA GLY A 11 -12.68 17.57 12.92
C GLY A 11 -11.23 17.46 13.39
N ALA A 12 -10.36 17.21 12.44
CA ALA A 12 -8.92 17.32 12.60
C ALA A 12 -8.54 18.71 13.15
N ARG A 13 -7.86 18.73 14.28
CA ARG A 13 -7.30 19.96 14.87
C ARG A 13 -6.25 20.53 13.93
N ARG A 14 -6.57 21.69 13.36
CA ARG A 14 -5.63 22.51 12.61
C ARG A 14 -4.62 23.11 13.59
N TRP A 15 -3.37 22.72 13.50
CA TRP A 15 -2.27 23.44 14.13
C TRP A 15 -1.96 24.70 13.30
N ARG A 16 -2.22 25.87 13.90
CA ARG A 16 -1.76 27.15 13.36
C ARG A 16 -0.34 27.40 13.92
N ILE A 17 0.66 27.31 13.08
CA ILE A 17 2.00 27.81 13.39
C ILE A 17 2.01 29.28 12.99
N THR A 18 2.17 30.15 13.97
CA THR A 18 2.37 31.59 13.77
C THR A 18 3.85 31.81 13.46
N ALA A 19 4.19 32.11 12.23
CA ALA A 19 5.54 32.51 11.85
C ALA A 19 5.77 33.97 12.17
N LEU A 20 6.77 34.24 13.02
CA LEU A 20 7.30 35.57 13.27
C LEU A 20 8.25 35.94 12.12
N LEU A 21 7.92 37.01 11.42
CA LEU A 21 8.76 37.63 10.40
C LEU A 21 9.94 38.37 11.09
N ALA A 22 11.16 37.95 10.79
CA ALA A 22 12.36 38.74 11.00
C ALA A 22 12.85 39.25 9.63
N VAL A 23 12.80 40.57 9.47
CA VAL A 23 13.34 41.31 8.31
C VAL A 23 14.83 41.44 8.49
N GLY A 24 15.62 40.91 7.57
CA GLY A 24 17.04 41.17 7.45
C GLY A 24 17.41 41.55 6.02
N MET A 25 17.75 42.82 5.79
CA MET A 25 18.33 43.32 4.52
C MET A 25 19.75 42.79 4.34
N GLY A 26 20.09 42.35 3.15
CA GLY A 26 21.47 41.98 2.81
C GLY A 26 21.70 41.72 1.31
N THR A 27 22.09 42.77 0.60
CA THR A 27 22.97 42.83 -0.60
C THR A 27 22.82 41.85 -1.75
N LEU A 28 22.42 42.43 -2.86
CA LEU A 28 22.42 41.98 -4.26
C LEU A 28 23.84 41.56 -4.73
N ALA A 29 24.01 40.30 -5.08
CA ALA A 29 25.12 39.86 -5.93
C ALA A 29 24.52 39.13 -7.15
N LEU A 30 24.59 39.77 -8.32
CA LEU A 30 24.32 39.14 -9.62
C LEU A 30 25.39 38.08 -9.87
N LEU A 31 25.00 36.82 -9.87
CA LEU A 31 25.75 35.75 -10.52
C LEU A 31 24.91 35.20 -11.65
N LEU A 32 25.41 35.41 -12.86
CA LEU A 32 24.95 34.75 -14.07
C LEU A 32 25.09 33.24 -13.90
N THR A 33 24.01 32.56 -13.60
CA THR A 33 23.95 31.11 -13.69
C THR A 33 23.52 30.71 -15.09
N THR A 34 24.49 30.17 -15.82
CA THR A 34 24.28 29.39 -17.05
C THR A 34 23.20 28.34 -16.79
N CYS A 35 22.23 28.29 -17.69
CA CYS A 35 21.27 27.19 -17.83
C CYS A 35 22.05 25.88 -18.01
N THR A 36 22.31 25.16 -16.93
CA THR A 36 22.63 23.76 -17.03
C THR A 36 21.31 23.02 -17.24
N SER A 37 21.09 22.59 -18.47
CA SER A 37 20.11 21.59 -18.83
C SER A 37 20.21 20.43 -17.83
N TRP A 38 19.14 20.17 -17.12
CA TRP A 38 18.95 18.95 -16.35
C TRP A 38 19.19 17.77 -17.29
N PRO A 39 20.02 16.80 -16.94
CA PRO A 39 20.10 15.59 -17.72
C PRO A 39 18.72 14.94 -17.63
N GLY A 40 18.01 15.01 -18.75
CA GLY A 40 16.83 14.17 -18.92
C GLY A 40 17.21 12.74 -18.56
N ASP A 41 16.27 12.00 -17.96
CA ASP A 41 16.34 10.61 -17.54
C ASP A 41 16.67 9.67 -18.73
N GLY A 42 17.79 9.93 -19.36
CA GLY A 42 18.24 9.40 -20.66
C GLY A 42 19.34 8.36 -20.58
N THR A 43 19.69 7.88 -19.41
CA THR A 43 20.51 6.65 -19.30
C THR A 43 19.78 5.71 -18.38
N GLY A 44 19.12 4.72 -18.96
CA GLY A 44 18.40 3.69 -18.28
C GLY A 44 19.23 3.13 -17.12
N ARG A 45 18.93 3.58 -15.88
CA ARG A 45 19.30 2.76 -14.74
C ARG A 45 18.60 1.43 -14.96
N PRO A 46 19.32 0.32 -15.00
CA PRO A 46 18.71 -1.00 -15.11
C PRO A 46 17.63 -1.09 -14.04
N GLY A 47 16.55 -1.80 -14.31
CA GLY A 47 15.54 -2.14 -13.30
C GLY A 47 16.16 -2.64 -12.00
N ALA A 48 15.37 -3.16 -11.08
CA ALA A 48 15.85 -3.69 -9.82
C ALA A 48 17.16 -4.49 -9.97
N SER A 49 18.09 -4.35 -9.01
CA SER A 49 19.35 -5.07 -9.03
C SER A 49 19.13 -6.59 -9.12
N ALA A 50 20.14 -7.35 -9.59
CA ALA A 50 20.03 -8.81 -9.68
C ALA A 50 19.64 -9.42 -8.31
N SER A 51 20.26 -8.95 -7.23
CA SER A 51 19.95 -9.42 -5.86
C SER A 51 18.53 -9.07 -5.42
N ALA A 52 18.02 -7.88 -5.76
CA ALA A 52 16.64 -7.51 -5.47
C ALA A 52 15.64 -8.40 -6.24
N ARG A 53 15.92 -8.68 -7.51
CA ARG A 53 15.09 -9.60 -8.31
C ARG A 53 15.10 -11.03 -7.76
N GLU A 54 16.24 -11.52 -7.34
CA GLU A 54 16.35 -12.85 -6.73
C GLU A 54 15.56 -12.92 -5.42
N ARG A 55 15.65 -11.90 -4.55
CA ARG A 55 14.84 -11.83 -3.33
C ARG A 55 13.34 -11.72 -3.66
N ALA A 56 12.97 -10.88 -4.61
CA ALA A 56 11.58 -10.75 -5.04
C ALA A 56 11.02 -12.08 -5.57
N ALA A 57 11.80 -12.81 -6.38
CA ALA A 57 11.38 -14.09 -6.92
C ALA A 57 11.33 -15.21 -5.87
N SER A 58 12.19 -15.18 -4.84
CA SER A 58 12.27 -16.23 -3.82
C SER A 58 11.26 -16.06 -2.68
N ALA A 59 10.80 -14.84 -2.40
CA ALA A 59 9.89 -14.53 -1.30
C ALA A 59 8.71 -13.64 -1.72
N GLY A 60 8.55 -13.38 -3.03
CA GLY A 60 7.46 -12.56 -3.57
C GLY A 60 6.20 -13.36 -3.82
N LEU A 61 5.07 -12.86 -3.33
CA LEU A 61 3.74 -13.36 -3.69
C LEU A 61 3.17 -12.66 -4.92
N GLY A 62 3.75 -11.53 -5.32
CA GLY A 62 3.31 -10.73 -6.46
C GLY A 62 2.25 -9.69 -6.11
N TRP A 63 1.33 -9.52 -7.04
CA TRP A 63 0.39 -8.41 -7.06
C TRP A 63 -0.98 -8.91 -6.60
N GLY A 64 -1.43 -8.39 -5.47
CA GLY A 64 -2.68 -8.78 -4.83
C GLY A 64 -3.45 -7.61 -4.27
N PHE A 65 -4.33 -7.86 -3.32
CA PHE A 65 -5.10 -6.81 -2.66
C PHE A 65 -5.30 -7.13 -1.18
N THR A 66 -5.56 -6.07 -0.39
CA THR A 66 -5.98 -6.16 1.01
C THR A 66 -7.51 -6.09 1.07
N HIS A 67 -8.11 -7.06 1.76
CA HIS A 67 -9.53 -7.04 2.07
C HIS A 67 -9.86 -5.89 3.01
N THR A 68 -10.97 -5.23 2.75
CA THR A 68 -11.55 -4.23 3.63
C THR A 68 -12.86 -4.72 4.24
N GLN A 69 -13.65 -3.83 4.78
CA GLN A 69 -14.82 -4.14 5.57
C GLN A 69 -15.94 -4.82 4.75
N TYR A 70 -16.12 -4.39 3.49
CA TYR A 70 -17.21 -4.81 2.60
C TYR A 70 -16.71 -5.69 1.45
N SER A 71 -16.01 -6.78 1.79
CA SER A 71 -15.39 -7.61 0.77
C SER A 71 -16.36 -8.63 0.14
N ALA A 72 -15.84 -9.48 -0.72
CA ALA A 72 -16.57 -10.47 -1.50
C ALA A 72 -17.40 -11.49 -0.68
N ASP A 73 -17.22 -11.52 0.64
CA ASP A 73 -17.99 -12.35 1.58
C ASP A 73 -19.26 -11.68 2.13
N ARG A 74 -19.54 -10.44 1.70
CA ARG A 74 -20.74 -9.66 2.09
C ARG A 74 -21.62 -9.35 0.91
N GLY A 75 -22.83 -8.83 1.18
CA GLY A 75 -23.79 -8.42 0.19
C GLY A 75 -24.82 -9.49 -0.16
N THR A 76 -25.46 -9.34 -1.31
CA THR A 76 -26.47 -10.27 -1.81
C THR A 76 -25.86 -11.63 -2.15
N ASP A 77 -26.68 -12.70 -2.15
CA ASP A 77 -26.20 -14.03 -2.53
C ASP A 77 -25.65 -14.08 -3.95
N SER A 78 -26.27 -13.35 -4.88
CA SER A 78 -25.82 -13.25 -6.27
C SER A 78 -24.50 -12.49 -6.37
N GLY A 79 -24.40 -11.34 -5.70
CA GLY A 79 -23.18 -10.52 -5.69
C GLY A 79 -21.99 -11.25 -5.09
N ARG A 80 -22.18 -11.94 -3.94
CA ARG A 80 -21.11 -12.76 -3.33
C ARG A 80 -20.65 -13.87 -4.26
N LYS A 81 -21.58 -14.63 -4.88
CA LYS A 81 -21.24 -15.70 -5.82
C LYS A 81 -20.50 -15.16 -7.05
N ALA A 82 -20.90 -14.00 -7.56
CA ALA A 82 -20.25 -13.36 -8.69
C ALA A 82 -18.82 -12.92 -8.33
N ALA A 83 -18.62 -12.24 -7.20
CA ALA A 83 -17.30 -11.82 -6.72
C ALA A 83 -16.39 -13.02 -6.43
N GLU A 84 -16.92 -14.06 -5.80
CA GLU A 84 -16.18 -15.30 -5.54
C GLU A 84 -15.75 -15.99 -6.84
N SER A 85 -16.66 -16.08 -7.83
CA SER A 85 -16.34 -16.62 -9.16
C SER A 85 -15.29 -15.77 -9.88
N LEU A 86 -15.40 -14.44 -9.79
CA LEU A 86 -14.43 -13.49 -10.35
C LEU A 86 -13.04 -13.73 -9.78
N LEU A 87 -12.91 -13.79 -8.45
CA LEU A 87 -11.66 -14.02 -7.76
C LEU A 87 -11.05 -15.39 -8.05
N SER A 88 -11.90 -16.45 -8.08
CA SER A 88 -11.45 -17.81 -8.42
C SER A 88 -10.94 -17.92 -9.87
N GLY A 89 -11.50 -17.13 -10.78
CA GLY A 89 -11.04 -17.05 -12.16
C GLY A 89 -9.77 -16.20 -12.36
N ARG A 90 -9.37 -15.44 -11.33
CA ARG A 90 -8.20 -14.55 -11.33
C ARG A 90 -7.46 -14.64 -9.99
N PRO A 91 -6.92 -15.82 -9.65
CA PRO A 91 -6.30 -16.03 -8.35
C PRO A 91 -5.09 -15.12 -8.17
N MET A 92 -5.02 -14.47 -7.00
CA MET A 92 -3.94 -13.59 -6.59
C MET A 92 -3.75 -13.66 -5.07
N PRO A 93 -2.61 -13.23 -4.52
CA PRO A 93 -2.42 -13.18 -3.09
C PRO A 93 -3.38 -12.17 -2.44
N GLN A 94 -3.87 -12.52 -1.26
CA GLN A 94 -4.87 -11.73 -0.54
C GLN A 94 -4.41 -11.52 0.90
N ASN A 95 -4.55 -10.30 1.40
CA ASN A 95 -4.21 -9.92 2.77
C ASN A 95 -5.49 -9.59 3.57
N GLN A 96 -5.52 -9.96 4.85
CA GLN A 96 -6.62 -9.68 5.78
C GLN A 96 -6.10 -9.36 7.18
N HIS A 97 -6.64 -8.31 7.79
CA HIS A 97 -6.43 -8.02 9.20
C HIS A 97 -7.17 -9.01 10.11
N ILE A 98 -6.59 -9.38 11.24
CA ILE A 98 -7.21 -10.35 12.17
C ILE A 98 -8.35 -9.76 13.00
N MET A 99 -8.45 -8.44 13.09
CA MET A 99 -9.51 -7.70 13.78
C MET A 99 -9.77 -6.38 13.06
N GLY A 100 -11.02 -5.97 12.94
CA GLY A 100 -11.42 -4.86 12.07
C GLY A 100 -11.41 -5.25 10.59
N TRP A 101 -11.75 -4.34 9.72
CA TRP A 101 -11.79 -4.55 8.26
C TRP A 101 -12.49 -5.86 7.84
N GLY A 102 -13.63 -6.15 8.51
CA GLY A 102 -14.48 -7.32 8.23
C GLY A 102 -14.21 -8.55 9.09
N ALA A 103 -13.19 -8.55 9.94
CA ALA A 103 -12.98 -9.55 10.97
C ALA A 103 -13.45 -9.04 12.34
N GLY A 104 -14.05 -9.91 13.14
CA GLY A 104 -14.47 -9.66 14.52
C GLY A 104 -13.29 -9.60 15.49
N ASN A 105 -13.60 -9.44 16.79
CA ASN A 105 -12.57 -9.48 17.83
C ASN A 105 -12.15 -10.95 18.09
N PRO A 106 -10.89 -11.32 17.79
CA PRO A 106 -10.45 -12.73 17.89
C PRO A 106 -10.27 -13.22 19.34
N GLU A 107 -10.14 -12.32 20.32
CA GLU A 107 -10.01 -12.65 21.75
C GLU A 107 -10.75 -11.60 22.61
N PRO A 108 -12.11 -11.63 22.63
CA PRO A 108 -12.90 -10.63 23.35
C PRO A 108 -12.56 -10.52 24.86
N SER A 109 -12.14 -11.62 25.46
CA SER A 109 -11.65 -11.68 26.84
C SER A 109 -10.44 -12.62 26.93
N PRO A 110 -9.57 -12.47 27.93
CA PRO A 110 -8.39 -13.32 28.10
C PRO A 110 -8.71 -14.82 28.02
N GLY A 111 -8.12 -15.49 27.02
CA GLY A 111 -8.30 -16.94 26.81
C GLY A 111 -9.62 -17.36 26.18
N ARG A 112 -10.51 -16.41 25.86
CA ARG A 112 -11.76 -16.68 25.13
C ARG A 112 -11.62 -16.23 23.70
N TYR A 113 -11.56 -17.18 22.77
CA TYR A 113 -11.36 -16.92 21.35
C TYR A 113 -12.65 -16.97 20.55
N ASP A 114 -12.79 -16.04 19.59
CA ASP A 114 -13.85 -16.03 18.58
C ASP A 114 -13.24 -15.71 17.21
N PHE A 115 -13.15 -16.71 16.38
CA PHE A 115 -12.57 -16.60 15.04
C PHE A 115 -13.63 -16.68 13.91
N ALA A 116 -14.92 -16.62 14.23
CA ALA A 116 -15.98 -16.89 13.26
C ALA A 116 -15.88 -16.03 11.99
N ASP A 117 -15.63 -14.73 12.13
CA ASP A 117 -15.47 -13.83 10.99
C ASP A 117 -14.15 -14.05 10.28
N LEU A 118 -13.06 -14.26 11.01
CA LEU A 118 -11.76 -14.52 10.41
C LEU A 118 -11.74 -15.88 9.68
N ASP A 119 -12.42 -16.91 10.22
CA ASP A 119 -12.60 -18.20 9.54
C ASP A 119 -13.25 -18.02 8.18
N ARG A 120 -14.29 -17.20 8.09
CA ARG A 120 -15.00 -16.91 6.84
C ARG A 120 -14.06 -16.25 5.81
N ARG A 121 -13.26 -15.26 6.26
CA ARG A 121 -12.30 -14.57 5.41
C ARG A 121 -11.15 -15.47 4.96
N VAL A 122 -10.56 -16.23 5.85
CA VAL A 122 -9.51 -17.20 5.49
C VAL A 122 -10.05 -18.27 4.53
N ALA A 123 -11.28 -18.78 4.75
CA ALA A 123 -11.91 -19.71 3.83
C ALA A 123 -12.12 -19.11 2.42
N LEU A 124 -12.56 -17.84 2.35
CA LEU A 124 -12.69 -17.12 1.07
C LEU A 124 -11.33 -17.01 0.38
N MET A 125 -10.30 -16.53 1.07
CA MET A 125 -8.94 -16.36 0.51
C MET A 125 -8.37 -17.68 -0.01
N ARG A 126 -8.55 -18.77 0.74
CA ARG A 126 -8.12 -20.12 0.31
C ARG A 126 -8.86 -20.64 -0.90
N LYS A 127 -10.14 -20.33 -1.01
CA LYS A 127 -10.97 -20.76 -2.13
C LYS A 127 -10.70 -19.98 -3.41
N THR A 128 -10.36 -18.72 -3.29
CA THR A 128 -10.33 -17.78 -4.41
C THR A 128 -8.94 -17.22 -4.73
N GLY A 129 -8.00 -17.30 -3.78
CA GLY A 129 -6.68 -16.73 -3.92
C GLY A 129 -5.58 -17.75 -4.19
N THR A 130 -4.35 -17.27 -4.16
CA THR A 130 -3.15 -18.09 -4.18
C THR A 130 -2.65 -18.35 -2.75
N GLU A 131 -2.11 -17.30 -2.12
CA GLU A 131 -1.53 -17.34 -0.78
C GLU A 131 -2.28 -16.37 0.14
N PRO A 132 -2.86 -16.84 1.25
CA PRO A 132 -3.41 -15.97 2.28
C PRO A 132 -2.29 -15.33 3.09
N VAL A 133 -2.44 -14.04 3.38
CA VAL A 133 -1.58 -13.27 4.27
C VAL A 133 -2.43 -12.73 5.40
N LEU A 134 -1.95 -12.79 6.64
CA LEU A 134 -2.63 -12.21 7.79
C LEU A 134 -1.81 -11.05 8.36
N THR A 135 -2.43 -9.88 8.38
CA THR A 135 -1.95 -8.73 9.13
C THR A 135 -2.43 -8.84 10.57
N LEU A 136 -1.49 -9.00 11.50
CA LEU A 136 -1.75 -9.14 12.93
C LEU A 136 -2.05 -7.77 13.55
N CYS A 137 -3.20 -7.24 13.22
CA CYS A 137 -3.83 -6.04 13.75
C CYS A 137 -5.35 -6.25 13.71
N CYS A 138 -6.10 -5.75 14.65
CA CYS A 138 -5.71 -4.91 15.77
C CYS A 138 -5.76 -5.69 17.08
N ALA A 139 -5.49 -5.01 18.19
CA ALA A 139 -5.52 -5.66 19.49
C ALA A 139 -6.93 -5.61 20.12
N PRO A 140 -7.36 -6.66 20.83
CA PRO A 140 -8.55 -6.62 21.68
C PRO A 140 -8.49 -5.49 22.72
N ASP A 141 -9.64 -4.94 23.09
CA ASP A 141 -9.72 -3.76 23.97
C ASP A 141 -9.11 -3.98 25.35
N TRP A 142 -9.27 -5.19 25.91
CA TRP A 142 -8.66 -5.51 27.20
C TRP A 142 -7.12 -5.46 27.19
N MET A 143 -6.49 -5.59 26.02
CA MET A 143 -5.03 -5.41 25.87
C MET A 143 -4.62 -3.92 25.80
N LYS A 144 -5.59 -3.01 25.70
CA LYS A 144 -5.42 -1.56 25.58
C LYS A 144 -5.92 -0.79 26.81
N GLY A 145 -6.25 -1.52 27.88
CA GLY A 145 -6.82 -0.96 29.12
C GLY A 145 -8.34 -0.91 29.15
N GLY A 146 -9.01 -1.47 28.14
CA GLY A 146 -10.47 -1.62 28.12
C GLY A 146 -10.97 -2.81 28.94
N THR A 147 -12.29 -2.97 29.03
CA THR A 147 -12.94 -4.04 29.80
C THR A 147 -12.97 -5.35 29.01
N PRO A 148 -12.55 -6.50 29.60
CA PRO A 148 -12.74 -7.80 28.96
C PRO A 148 -14.21 -8.09 28.62
N GLY A 149 -14.48 -8.50 27.40
CA GLY A 149 -15.82 -8.77 26.89
C GLY A 149 -16.46 -7.62 26.10
N ASP A 150 -15.96 -6.40 26.27
CA ASP A 150 -16.39 -5.26 25.49
C ASP A 150 -15.48 -5.09 24.25
N THR A 151 -16.03 -4.54 23.18
CA THR A 151 -15.26 -4.18 21.98
C THR A 151 -15.75 -2.85 21.44
N ASP A 152 -14.87 -1.86 21.43
CA ASP A 152 -15.10 -0.58 20.80
C ASP A 152 -14.61 -0.63 19.33
N TRP A 153 -15.56 -0.52 18.40
CA TRP A 153 -15.30 -0.55 16.96
C TRP A 153 -15.03 0.83 16.37
N SER A 154 -14.82 1.85 17.19
CA SER A 154 -14.39 3.15 16.69
C SER A 154 -13.02 3.05 16.06
N GLN A 155 -12.75 3.91 15.08
CA GLN A 155 -11.44 3.97 14.45
C GLN A 155 -10.33 4.25 15.48
N GLU A 156 -10.57 5.15 16.43
CA GLU A 156 -9.64 5.49 17.50
C GLU A 156 -9.28 4.26 18.36
N ALA A 157 -10.27 3.46 18.74
CA ALA A 157 -10.03 2.23 19.48
C ALA A 157 -9.29 1.18 18.66
N LEU A 158 -9.66 0.99 17.39
CA LEU A 158 -8.95 0.05 16.51
C LEU A 158 -7.49 0.45 16.29
N GLU A 159 -7.19 1.75 16.19
CA GLU A 159 -5.85 2.28 15.98
C GLU A 159 -5.00 2.35 17.26
N THR A 160 -5.55 2.08 18.43
CA THR A 160 -4.82 2.07 19.69
C THR A 160 -3.98 0.80 19.84
N ALA A 161 -2.68 0.95 20.16
CA ALA A 161 -1.75 -0.14 20.38
C ALA A 161 -2.01 -0.84 21.75
N PRO A 162 -1.67 -2.14 21.89
CA PRO A 162 -1.66 -2.76 23.20
C PRO A 162 -0.70 -2.06 24.14
N THR A 163 -1.02 -2.04 25.44
CA THR A 163 -0.09 -1.50 26.44
C THR A 163 1.12 -2.43 26.60
N PRO A 164 2.27 -1.92 27.04
CA PRO A 164 3.48 -2.72 27.21
C PRO A 164 3.31 -3.98 28.06
N ASP A 165 2.40 -3.96 29.04
CA ASP A 165 2.09 -5.10 29.92
C ASP A 165 1.39 -6.24 29.14
N HIS A 166 0.69 -5.92 28.07
CA HIS A 166 -0.05 -6.85 27.22
C HIS A 166 0.66 -7.25 25.91
N TYR A 167 1.89 -6.82 25.67
CA TYR A 167 2.65 -7.24 24.47
C TYR A 167 2.81 -8.76 24.38
N LYS A 168 3.00 -9.44 25.53
CA LYS A 168 3.07 -10.90 25.56
C LYS A 168 1.73 -11.57 25.28
N ASP A 169 0.64 -10.95 25.68
CA ASP A 169 -0.70 -11.47 25.40
C ASP A 169 -1.03 -11.34 23.93
N PHE A 170 -0.69 -10.20 23.31
CA PHE A 170 -0.81 -10.03 21.86
C PHE A 170 0.04 -11.05 21.08
N ALA A 171 1.28 -11.29 21.51
CA ALA A 171 2.12 -12.33 20.90
C ALA A 171 1.51 -13.73 21.02
N LYS A 172 0.89 -14.07 22.16
CA LYS A 172 0.14 -15.33 22.33
C LYS A 172 -1.06 -15.41 21.40
N LEU A 173 -1.81 -14.31 21.23
CA LEU A 173 -2.92 -14.24 20.26
C LEU A 173 -2.41 -14.50 18.84
N ALA A 174 -1.31 -13.87 18.42
CA ALA A 174 -0.67 -14.14 17.14
C ALA A 174 -0.31 -15.63 16.98
N GLY A 175 0.23 -16.26 18.03
CA GLY A 175 0.50 -17.69 18.06
C GLY A 175 -0.78 -18.53 17.92
N LYS A 176 -1.90 -18.11 18.53
CA LYS A 176 -3.20 -18.79 18.41
C LYS A 176 -3.79 -18.67 16.99
N VAL A 177 -3.62 -17.52 16.36
CA VAL A 177 -4.00 -17.32 14.95
C VAL A 177 -3.20 -18.27 14.05
N ALA A 178 -1.87 -18.34 14.21
CA ALA A 178 -1.03 -19.25 13.42
C ALA A 178 -1.33 -20.73 13.70
N GLU A 179 -1.74 -21.10 14.92
CA GLU A 179 -2.16 -22.46 15.28
C GLU A 179 -3.48 -22.83 14.62
N ARG A 180 -4.42 -21.88 14.54
CA ARG A 180 -5.74 -22.08 13.92
C ARG A 180 -5.67 -22.22 12.41
N TYR A 181 -4.78 -21.48 11.75
CA TYR A 181 -4.61 -21.45 10.30
C TYR A 181 -3.22 -21.96 9.89
N PRO A 182 -2.93 -23.25 10.06
CA PRO A 182 -1.60 -23.81 9.84
C PRO A 182 -1.15 -23.75 8.38
N GLU A 183 -2.07 -23.53 7.46
CA GLU A 183 -1.83 -23.29 6.06
C GLU A 183 -1.39 -21.86 5.73
N VAL A 184 -1.72 -20.88 6.57
CA VAL A 184 -1.25 -19.50 6.43
C VAL A 184 0.20 -19.43 6.89
N ARG A 185 1.05 -18.93 6.01
CA ARG A 185 2.50 -18.90 6.26
C ARG A 185 3.06 -17.49 6.38
N HIS A 186 2.31 -16.48 5.92
CA HIS A 186 2.76 -15.11 5.81
C HIS A 186 2.03 -14.23 6.83
N PHE A 187 2.79 -13.60 7.70
CA PHE A 187 2.27 -12.75 8.77
C PHE A 187 2.94 -11.39 8.74
N ILE A 188 2.13 -10.33 8.74
CA ILE A 188 2.57 -8.96 8.89
C ILE A 188 2.25 -8.51 10.31
N VAL A 189 3.22 -7.93 11.02
CA VAL A 189 3.03 -7.53 12.42
C VAL A 189 2.58 -6.09 12.50
N TRP A 190 1.38 -5.89 13.04
CA TRP A 190 0.72 -4.62 13.25
C TRP A 190 0.27 -3.92 11.97
N ASN A 191 -0.18 -2.63 12.09
CA ASN A 191 -0.66 -1.80 10.99
C ASN A 191 -0.21 -0.36 11.18
N GLU A 192 0.53 0.21 10.23
CA GLU A 192 0.88 1.64 10.09
C GLU A 192 1.44 2.31 11.35
N PHE A 193 2.04 1.58 12.26
CA PHE A 193 2.46 2.10 13.58
C PHE A 193 1.34 2.77 14.39
N LYS A 194 0.07 2.55 14.03
CA LYS A 194 -1.06 3.13 14.74
C LYS A 194 -1.00 2.86 16.25
N GLY A 195 -1.23 3.89 17.05
CA GLY A 195 -1.11 3.83 18.51
C GLY A 195 0.33 3.83 19.06
N PHE A 196 1.35 3.90 18.21
CA PHE A 196 2.75 4.02 18.62
C PHE A 196 3.33 5.41 18.40
N TYR A 197 2.52 6.46 18.33
CA TYR A 197 3.04 7.82 18.22
C TYR A 197 3.27 8.42 19.61
N ASP A 198 4.48 9.00 19.82
CA ASP A 198 4.86 9.72 21.05
C ASP A 198 4.78 11.21 20.79
N ASP A 199 3.64 11.82 21.17
CA ASP A 199 3.40 13.26 21.00
C ASP A 199 4.45 14.12 21.74
N SER A 200 4.96 13.65 22.86
CA SER A 200 5.93 14.39 23.68
C SER A 200 7.28 14.52 22.98
N LYS A 201 7.62 13.55 22.13
CA LYS A 201 8.86 13.51 21.35
C LYS A 201 8.66 13.84 19.88
N ASN A 202 7.41 14.02 19.45
CA ASN A 202 7.01 14.24 18.05
C ASN A 202 7.61 13.17 17.10
N ARG A 203 7.58 11.90 17.52
CA ARG A 203 8.09 10.77 16.73
C ARG A 203 7.35 9.48 17.03
N TRP A 204 7.57 8.48 16.19
CA TRP A 204 7.12 7.13 16.49
C TRP A 204 7.84 6.54 17.71
N ASN A 205 7.11 5.82 18.57
CA ASN A 205 7.66 4.97 19.63
C ASN A 205 8.14 3.65 19.00
N TYR A 206 9.17 3.75 18.18
CA TYR A 206 9.69 2.60 17.45
C TYR A 206 10.33 1.57 18.39
N GLU A 207 10.78 1.96 19.58
CA GLU A 207 11.28 1.06 20.62
C GLU A 207 10.14 0.16 21.13
N GLY A 208 8.98 0.74 21.42
CA GLY A 208 7.79 0.02 21.88
C GLY A 208 7.27 -0.94 20.82
N TYR A 209 7.15 -0.44 19.58
CA TYR A 209 6.76 -1.29 18.47
C TYR A 209 7.73 -2.45 18.24
N THR A 210 9.04 -2.19 18.19
CA THR A 210 10.04 -3.24 17.94
C THR A 210 10.04 -4.31 19.03
N LYS A 211 9.77 -3.92 20.28
CA LYS A 211 9.59 -4.87 21.38
C LYS A 211 8.37 -5.78 21.15
N LEU A 212 7.22 -5.22 20.74
CA LEU A 212 6.04 -5.99 20.37
C LEU A 212 6.34 -6.93 19.21
N TYR A 213 6.95 -6.39 18.13
CA TYR A 213 7.34 -7.14 16.94
C TYR A 213 8.20 -8.37 17.30
N ASN A 214 9.23 -8.18 18.10
CA ASN A 214 10.14 -9.26 18.48
C ASN A 214 9.44 -10.38 19.22
N LEU A 215 8.52 -10.05 20.16
CA LEU A 215 7.73 -11.04 20.87
C LEU A 215 6.81 -11.83 19.94
N VAL A 216 6.19 -11.17 18.96
CA VAL A 216 5.35 -11.82 17.96
C VAL A 216 6.19 -12.69 17.01
N TYR A 217 7.32 -12.19 16.55
CA TYR A 217 8.26 -12.93 15.70
C TYR A 217 8.69 -14.24 16.37
N ASP A 218 9.16 -14.16 17.61
CA ASP A 218 9.62 -15.32 18.37
C ASP A 218 8.50 -16.35 18.59
N GLU A 219 7.29 -15.88 18.93
CA GLU A 219 6.15 -16.78 19.13
C GLU A 219 5.73 -17.48 17.83
N LEU A 220 5.68 -16.75 16.68
CA LEU A 220 5.35 -17.32 15.39
C LEU A 220 6.40 -18.33 14.91
N LYS A 221 7.68 -18.01 15.07
CA LYS A 221 8.79 -18.94 14.71
C LYS A 221 8.83 -20.16 15.62
N LYS A 222 8.49 -20.02 16.89
CA LYS A 222 8.34 -21.13 17.83
C LYS A 222 7.19 -22.06 17.43
N ARG A 223 6.05 -21.52 16.97
CA ARG A 223 4.91 -22.33 16.50
C ARG A 223 5.26 -23.10 15.26
N ASN A 224 5.88 -22.43 14.30
CA ASN A 224 6.33 -23.05 13.08
C ASN A 224 7.52 -22.27 12.50
N PRO A 225 8.73 -22.83 12.51
CA PRO A 225 9.92 -22.15 11.97
C PRO A 225 9.80 -21.74 10.50
N LYS A 226 8.85 -22.34 9.78
CA LYS A 226 8.59 -22.00 8.38
C LYS A 226 7.63 -20.82 8.20
N ASN A 227 7.04 -20.26 9.26
CA ASN A 227 6.27 -19.02 9.15
C ASN A 227 7.16 -17.90 8.66
N LEU A 228 6.66 -17.10 7.73
CA LEU A 228 7.32 -15.93 7.20
C LEU A 228 6.70 -14.69 7.85
N VAL A 229 7.54 -13.90 8.51
CA VAL A 229 7.11 -12.78 9.35
C VAL A 229 7.78 -11.49 8.90
N GLY A 230 7.00 -10.45 8.66
CA GLY A 230 7.47 -9.14 8.24
C GLY A 230 6.93 -7.99 9.04
N GLY A 231 7.61 -6.87 8.90
CA GLY A 231 7.33 -5.56 9.47
C GLY A 231 8.31 -4.54 8.88
N PRO A 232 8.34 -3.30 9.36
CA PRO A 232 7.59 -2.78 10.50
C PRO A 232 6.17 -2.28 10.16
N TYR A 233 5.77 -2.27 8.90
CA TYR A 233 4.50 -1.75 8.42
C TYR A 233 4.32 -0.27 8.79
N VAL A 234 5.23 0.54 8.29
CA VAL A 234 5.20 2.01 8.46
C VAL A 234 4.60 2.64 7.22
N VAL A 235 3.82 3.70 7.42
CA VAL A 235 3.36 4.54 6.31
C VAL A 235 4.55 5.26 5.68
N ALA A 236 4.73 5.09 4.39
CA ALA A 236 5.70 5.85 3.61
C ALA A 236 5.15 7.24 3.28
N ASP A 237 4.90 8.05 4.31
CA ASP A 237 4.47 9.44 4.16
C ASP A 237 5.56 10.29 3.52
N SER A 238 5.18 11.37 2.85
CA SER A 238 6.11 12.23 2.15
C SER A 238 5.72 13.70 2.24
N ASP A 239 6.75 14.52 2.33
CA ASP A 239 6.68 15.96 2.41
C ASP A 239 7.11 16.63 1.09
N PRO A 240 6.65 17.85 0.78
CA PRO A 240 7.16 18.63 -0.33
C PRO A 240 8.67 18.85 -0.23
N PRO A 241 9.36 19.02 -1.38
CA PRO A 241 10.79 19.29 -1.39
C PRO A 241 11.16 20.48 -0.49
N GLY A 242 12.16 20.29 0.38
CA GLY A 242 12.62 21.32 1.31
C GLY A 242 11.76 21.52 2.55
N ALA A 243 10.75 20.68 2.79
CA ALA A 243 10.01 20.71 4.05
C ALA A 243 10.88 20.21 5.21
N ALA A 244 10.70 20.82 6.40
CA ALA A 244 11.53 20.52 7.57
C ALA A 244 11.36 19.08 8.11
N GLY A 245 10.28 18.40 7.78
CA GLY A 245 10.00 17.01 8.20
C GLY A 245 10.58 15.93 7.29
N GLY A 246 11.06 16.30 6.10
CA GLY A 246 11.55 15.36 5.11
C GLY A 246 12.95 14.82 5.37
N ASP A 247 13.26 13.67 4.82
CA ASP A 247 14.60 13.07 4.80
C ASP A 247 15.14 13.04 3.37
N ASP A 248 16.16 13.86 3.10
CA ASP A 248 16.73 14.03 1.75
C ASP A 248 17.43 12.77 1.22
N THR A 249 17.71 11.79 2.07
CA THR A 249 18.30 10.52 1.64
C THR A 249 17.33 9.68 0.82
N VAL A 250 16.03 9.89 1.01
CA VAL A 250 14.95 9.22 0.27
C VAL A 250 14.07 10.29 -0.36
N SER A 251 14.47 10.74 -1.53
CA SER A 251 13.83 11.86 -2.20
C SER A 251 13.75 11.67 -3.72
N GLY A 252 12.88 12.44 -4.34
CA GLY A 252 12.69 12.44 -5.79
C GLY A 252 11.82 13.60 -6.23
N PRO A 253 11.34 13.59 -7.48
CA PRO A 253 10.41 14.61 -7.99
C PRO A 253 9.12 14.71 -7.14
N TRP A 254 8.78 13.65 -6.44
CA TRP A 254 7.61 13.51 -5.56
C TRP A 254 7.80 14.19 -4.18
N GLY A 255 9.01 14.63 -3.83
CA GLY A 255 9.34 15.20 -2.53
C GLY A 255 10.34 14.36 -1.77
N THR A 256 10.22 14.34 -0.45
CA THR A 256 11.09 13.60 0.48
C THR A 256 10.27 12.70 1.38
N LEU A 257 10.80 11.54 1.76
CA LEU A 257 10.15 10.66 2.73
C LEU A 257 10.17 11.33 4.12
N ASP A 258 9.08 11.18 4.89
CA ASP A 258 9.03 11.68 6.27
C ASP A 258 10.15 11.04 7.11
N ARG A 259 10.96 11.89 7.75
CA ARG A 259 12.10 11.46 8.59
C ARG A 259 11.67 10.49 9.69
N ARG A 260 10.49 10.67 10.27
CA ARG A 260 9.99 9.78 11.33
C ARG A 260 9.76 8.36 10.81
N SER A 261 9.35 8.21 9.54
CA SER A 261 9.22 6.90 8.89
C SER A 261 10.59 6.28 8.62
N VAL A 262 11.57 7.07 8.18
CA VAL A 262 12.97 6.63 7.99
C VAL A 262 13.56 6.16 9.30
N ASP A 263 13.43 6.96 10.37
CA ASP A 263 13.95 6.65 11.71
C ASP A 263 13.34 5.36 12.27
N ALA A 264 12.02 5.19 12.10
CA ALA A 264 11.30 3.99 12.58
C ALA A 264 11.75 2.71 11.85
N ILE A 265 11.90 2.77 10.52
CA ILE A 265 12.38 1.65 9.72
C ILE A 265 13.83 1.29 10.06
N THR A 266 14.68 2.31 10.19
CA THR A 266 16.09 2.14 10.53
C THR A 266 16.25 1.50 11.91
N TYR A 267 15.57 2.03 12.92
CA TYR A 267 15.61 1.48 14.29
C TYR A 267 15.12 0.03 14.31
N TRP A 268 13.97 -0.25 13.70
CA TRP A 268 13.44 -1.61 13.62
C TRP A 268 14.44 -2.55 12.93
N ASN A 269 15.03 -2.12 11.82
CA ASN A 269 15.97 -2.94 11.07
C ASN A 269 17.22 -3.33 11.90
N GLU A 270 17.68 -2.44 12.77
CA GLU A 270 18.83 -2.67 13.64
C GLU A 270 18.50 -3.53 14.87
N HIS A 271 17.24 -3.49 15.37
CA HIS A 271 16.86 -4.07 16.65
C HIS A 271 15.86 -5.23 16.57
N LYS A 272 15.43 -5.60 15.35
CA LYS A 272 14.53 -6.75 15.16
C LYS A 272 15.21 -8.06 15.50
N ALA A 273 14.46 -9.01 16.11
CA ALA A 273 14.93 -10.39 16.38
C ALA A 273 15.21 -11.17 15.07
N GLY A 274 14.47 -10.85 14.02
CA GLY A 274 14.59 -11.37 12.67
C GLY A 274 13.44 -10.85 11.81
N ALA A 275 13.53 -11.05 10.48
CA ALA A 275 12.45 -10.78 9.55
C ALA A 275 12.68 -11.54 8.25
N ASP A 276 11.60 -11.95 7.60
CA ASP A 276 11.67 -12.62 6.29
C ASP A 276 11.40 -11.63 5.14
N PHE A 277 10.73 -10.51 5.41
CA PHE A 277 10.49 -9.41 4.47
C PHE A 277 10.28 -8.10 5.21
N VAL A 278 10.54 -6.97 4.55
CA VAL A 278 10.25 -5.62 5.07
C VAL A 278 8.91 -5.15 4.50
N VAL A 279 8.12 -4.46 5.35
CA VAL A 279 6.76 -4.03 5.02
C VAL A 279 6.60 -2.53 5.19
N VAL A 280 5.98 -1.92 4.19
CA VAL A 280 5.50 -0.53 4.23
C VAL A 280 4.12 -0.45 3.57
N ASP A 281 3.47 0.69 3.72
CA ASP A 281 2.30 1.07 2.95
C ASP A 281 2.38 2.52 2.50
N GLY A 282 1.44 2.96 1.70
CA GLY A 282 1.29 4.36 1.37
C GLY A 282 0.69 4.64 0.00
N SER A 283 0.42 5.93 -0.20
CA SER A 283 -0.03 6.47 -1.48
C SER A 283 1.14 6.95 -2.33
N SER A 284 0.88 7.12 -3.62
CA SER A 284 1.83 7.76 -4.53
C SER A 284 1.97 9.26 -4.30
N TYR A 285 0.99 9.91 -3.69
CA TYR A 285 0.93 11.36 -3.66
C TYR A 285 1.76 11.98 -2.54
N THR A 286 2.33 13.13 -2.86
CA THR A 286 2.77 14.15 -1.90
C THR A 286 1.97 15.41 -2.19
N ARG A 287 1.46 16.08 -1.15
CA ARG A 287 0.62 17.25 -1.32
C ARG A 287 1.35 18.55 -1.04
N GLU A 288 1.15 19.52 -1.92
CA GLU A 288 1.43 20.92 -1.67
C GLU A 288 0.11 21.68 -1.76
N GLY A 289 -0.50 21.95 -0.61
CA GLY A 289 -1.87 22.44 -0.55
C GLY A 289 -2.86 21.44 -1.16
N ASP A 290 -3.54 21.81 -2.25
CA ASP A 290 -4.52 20.96 -2.94
C ASP A 290 -3.93 20.23 -4.17
N ARG A 291 -2.64 20.45 -4.48
CA ARG A 291 -1.97 19.81 -5.62
C ARG A 291 -1.29 18.53 -5.21
N LEU A 292 -1.31 17.54 -6.09
CA LEU A 292 -0.38 16.45 -6.09
C LEU A 292 0.91 16.88 -6.77
N ILE A 293 2.06 16.58 -6.19
CA ILE A 293 3.34 16.96 -6.75
C ILE A 293 4.18 15.72 -7.11
N PRO A 294 4.86 15.77 -8.26
CA PRO A 294 4.79 16.84 -9.30
C PRO A 294 3.45 16.83 -10.07
N ASP A 295 2.88 15.68 -10.31
CA ASP A 295 1.57 15.36 -10.87
C ASP A 295 1.24 13.89 -10.57
N ALA A 296 0.03 13.44 -10.85
CA ALA A 296 -0.44 12.10 -10.50
C ALA A 296 0.44 10.97 -11.05
N PHE A 297 0.97 11.11 -12.25
CA PHE A 297 1.82 10.07 -12.88
C PHE A 297 3.24 10.08 -12.35
N ASN A 298 3.87 11.25 -12.30
CA ASN A 298 5.25 11.38 -11.81
C ASN A 298 5.36 11.16 -10.30
N ALA A 299 4.31 11.46 -9.53
CA ALA A 299 4.24 11.14 -8.11
C ALA A 299 4.42 9.64 -7.84
N THR A 300 3.99 8.76 -8.76
CA THR A 300 4.17 7.30 -8.61
C THR A 300 5.63 6.85 -8.54
N GLN A 301 6.59 7.71 -8.91
CA GLN A 301 8.03 7.40 -8.77
C GLN A 301 8.42 7.13 -7.33
N LYS A 302 7.72 7.69 -6.36
CA LYS A 302 7.86 7.38 -4.94
C LYS A 302 7.90 5.88 -4.66
N PHE A 303 7.00 5.11 -5.25
CA PHE A 303 6.97 3.65 -5.08
C PHE A 303 8.28 2.98 -5.49
N GLN A 304 8.86 3.41 -6.60
CA GLN A 304 10.13 2.87 -7.08
C GLN A 304 11.31 3.25 -6.17
N ASP A 305 11.37 4.51 -5.77
CA ASP A 305 12.49 5.05 -4.99
C ASP A 305 12.48 4.50 -3.56
N VAL A 306 11.32 4.48 -2.90
CA VAL A 306 11.16 3.89 -1.56
C VAL A 306 11.43 2.38 -1.58
N THR A 307 10.95 1.66 -2.60
CA THR A 307 11.24 0.22 -2.72
C THR A 307 12.74 -0.05 -2.83
N ARG A 308 13.47 0.72 -3.63
CA ARG A 308 14.92 0.57 -3.78
C ARG A 308 15.66 0.89 -2.48
N TRP A 309 15.29 1.98 -1.83
CA TRP A 309 15.88 2.34 -0.54
C TRP A 309 15.67 1.25 0.51
N LEU A 310 14.46 0.68 0.60
CA LEU A 310 14.17 -0.42 1.52
C LEU A 310 15.02 -1.66 1.21
N ASP A 311 15.14 -2.04 -0.06
CA ASP A 311 16.00 -3.16 -0.48
C ASP A 311 17.47 -2.90 -0.13
N GLU A 312 17.96 -1.68 -0.39
CA GLU A 312 19.33 -1.28 -0.11
C GLU A 312 19.62 -1.19 1.40
N THR A 313 18.65 -0.78 2.20
CA THR A 313 18.79 -0.60 3.65
C THR A 313 18.65 -1.92 4.41
N THR A 314 17.63 -2.71 4.08
CA THR A 314 17.27 -3.88 4.89
C THR A 314 17.82 -5.19 4.33
N LYS A 315 18.12 -5.27 3.03
CA LYS A 315 18.47 -6.48 2.30
C LYS A 315 17.39 -7.57 2.34
N LEU A 316 16.16 -7.18 2.63
CA LEU A 316 15.00 -8.06 2.68
C LEU A 316 14.11 -7.86 1.44
N PRO A 317 13.29 -8.86 1.06
CA PRO A 317 12.21 -8.68 0.09
C PRO A 317 11.29 -7.55 0.53
N VAL A 318 10.95 -6.63 -0.38
CA VAL A 318 10.12 -5.46 -0.06
C VAL A 318 8.66 -5.75 -0.37
N TRP A 319 7.80 -5.58 0.64
CA TRP A 319 6.36 -5.73 0.55
C TRP A 319 5.65 -4.41 0.80
N TRP A 320 4.67 -4.09 -0.06
CA TRP A 320 3.71 -3.02 0.14
C TRP A 320 2.40 -3.66 0.62
N ALA A 321 2.12 -3.58 1.92
CA ALA A 321 0.91 -4.15 2.50
C ALA A 321 -0.36 -3.43 2.04
N GLU A 322 -0.20 -2.16 1.69
CA GLU A 322 -1.21 -1.33 1.04
C GLU A 322 -0.53 -0.38 0.06
N TRP A 323 -1.14 -0.18 -1.10
CA TRP A 323 -0.77 0.89 -2.01
C TRP A 323 -1.99 1.43 -2.74
N TYR A 324 -2.00 2.72 -3.00
CA TYR A 324 -3.05 3.41 -3.73
C TYR A 324 -2.52 4.69 -4.38
N VAL A 325 -3.24 5.22 -5.39
CA VAL A 325 -2.80 6.37 -6.19
C VAL A 325 -3.63 7.64 -5.94
N GLU A 326 -4.65 7.54 -5.12
CA GLU A 326 -5.49 8.66 -4.69
C GLU A 326 -5.39 8.84 -3.20
N PRO A 327 -5.50 10.09 -2.72
CA PRO A 327 -5.73 10.30 -1.30
C PRO A 327 -6.99 9.53 -0.89
N ALA A 328 -6.90 8.81 0.22
CA ALA A 328 -8.09 8.33 0.89
C ALA A 328 -9.08 9.49 0.99
N ALA A 329 -10.36 9.24 0.74
CA ALA A 329 -11.36 10.27 0.75
C ALA A 329 -11.28 11.05 2.06
N ASP A 330 -10.66 12.22 2.03
CA ASP A 330 -10.99 13.26 2.96
C ASP A 330 -12.46 13.56 2.69
N THR A 331 -13.33 13.11 3.60
CA THR A 331 -14.80 13.26 3.50
C THR A 331 -15.23 14.73 3.41
N SER A 332 -14.35 15.66 3.80
CA SER A 332 -14.56 17.10 3.59
C SER A 332 -14.32 17.53 2.13
N ARG A 333 -13.78 16.65 1.27
CA ARG A 333 -13.41 16.93 -0.12
C ARG A 333 -13.86 15.84 -1.09
N ALA A 334 -15.10 15.37 -0.93
CA ALA A 334 -15.75 14.38 -1.82
C ALA A 334 -15.63 14.69 -3.35
N GLY A 335 -15.12 15.88 -3.72
CA GLY A 335 -14.85 16.27 -5.10
C GLY A 335 -13.57 15.72 -5.71
N ALA A 336 -12.59 15.16 -4.95
CA ALA A 336 -11.30 14.76 -5.53
C ALA A 336 -11.38 13.41 -6.26
N ARG A 337 -12.11 12.42 -5.72
CA ARG A 337 -12.35 11.14 -6.41
C ARG A 337 -13.22 11.28 -7.66
N GLY A 338 -14.16 12.23 -7.67
CA GLY A 338 -15.04 12.48 -8.81
C GLY A 338 -14.38 13.18 -10.00
N ARG A 339 -13.13 13.68 -9.86
CA ARG A 339 -12.44 14.43 -10.93
C ARG A 339 -11.67 13.56 -11.91
N TRP A 340 -11.30 12.35 -11.53
CA TRP A 340 -10.59 11.44 -12.43
C TRP A 340 -11.60 10.59 -13.20
N SER A 341 -11.46 10.56 -14.53
CA SER A 341 -12.15 9.53 -15.31
C SER A 341 -11.60 8.16 -14.96
N GLU A 342 -12.36 7.11 -15.19
CA GLU A 342 -11.90 5.72 -14.98
C GLU A 342 -10.63 5.43 -15.78
N ALA A 343 -10.55 5.87 -17.04
CA ALA A 343 -9.35 5.72 -17.86
C ALA A 343 -8.13 6.43 -17.23
N HIS A 344 -8.30 7.64 -16.70
CA HIS A 344 -7.23 8.37 -15.99
C HIS A 344 -6.76 7.59 -14.76
N ARG A 345 -7.68 7.12 -13.95
CA ARG A 345 -7.40 6.33 -12.74
C ARG A 345 -6.59 5.09 -13.06
N VAL A 346 -7.06 4.28 -14.01
CA VAL A 346 -6.41 3.05 -14.43
C VAL A 346 -5.02 3.32 -15.02
N ALA A 347 -4.84 4.42 -15.75
CA ALA A 347 -3.53 4.82 -16.27
C ALA A 347 -2.53 5.15 -15.15
N VAL A 348 -2.97 5.88 -14.10
CA VAL A 348 -2.12 6.16 -12.93
C VAL A 348 -1.82 4.88 -12.15
N GLN A 349 -2.79 4.01 -11.96
CA GLN A 349 -2.59 2.69 -11.30
C GLN A 349 -1.62 1.81 -12.09
N ALA A 350 -1.71 1.78 -13.43
CA ALA A 350 -0.78 1.05 -14.27
C ALA A 350 0.66 1.60 -14.18
N THR A 351 0.78 2.93 -14.08
CA THR A 351 2.08 3.58 -13.85
C THR A 351 2.63 3.24 -12.47
N ALA A 352 1.79 3.22 -11.44
CA ALA A 352 2.19 2.82 -10.07
C ALA A 352 2.71 1.38 -10.04
N LEU A 353 1.99 0.42 -10.62
CA LEU A 353 2.43 -0.96 -10.75
C LEU A 353 3.77 -1.08 -11.48
N THR A 354 3.95 -0.29 -12.55
CA THR A 354 5.22 -0.21 -13.28
C THR A 354 6.37 0.26 -12.37
N ARG A 355 6.12 1.25 -11.50
CA ARG A 355 7.11 1.79 -10.57
C ARG A 355 7.44 0.79 -9.45
N LEU A 356 6.44 0.14 -8.86
CA LEU A 356 6.63 -0.93 -7.89
C LEU A 356 7.50 -2.06 -8.47
N ALA A 357 7.16 -2.54 -9.66
CA ALA A 357 7.90 -3.61 -10.33
C ALA A 357 9.35 -3.20 -10.67
N ARG A 358 9.56 -1.99 -11.18
CA ARG A 358 10.90 -1.45 -11.46
C ARG A 358 11.71 -1.19 -10.19
N GLY A 359 11.05 -0.93 -9.07
CA GLY A 359 11.67 -0.81 -7.76
C GLY A 359 12.20 -2.16 -7.26
N GLY A 360 11.60 -3.26 -7.68
CA GLY A 360 11.91 -4.60 -7.22
C GLY A 360 11.00 -5.06 -6.07
N ALA A 361 9.78 -4.51 -5.97
CA ALA A 361 8.81 -4.99 -5.00
C ALA A 361 8.56 -6.49 -5.20
N ALA A 362 8.62 -7.25 -4.10
CA ALA A 362 8.36 -8.68 -4.08
C ALA A 362 6.85 -8.98 -3.97
N THR A 363 6.13 -8.11 -3.28
CA THR A 363 4.67 -8.20 -3.10
C THR A 363 4.10 -6.80 -2.97
N ALA A 364 2.93 -6.57 -3.57
CA ALA A 364 2.19 -5.34 -3.32
C ALA A 364 0.68 -5.60 -3.34
N PHE A 365 0.03 -5.22 -2.26
CA PHE A 365 -1.41 -5.36 -2.08
C PHE A 365 -2.09 -4.03 -2.37
N TYR A 366 -2.97 -4.03 -3.35
CA TYR A 366 -3.82 -2.89 -3.64
C TYR A 366 -4.84 -2.70 -2.51
N TRP A 367 -4.90 -1.48 -1.94
CA TRP A 367 -5.98 -1.14 -1.02
C TRP A 367 -7.28 -0.99 -1.81
N ASN A 368 -8.19 -1.95 -1.65
CA ASN A 368 -9.46 -1.96 -2.36
C ASN A 368 -10.46 -1.01 -1.68
N PRO A 369 -10.79 0.15 -2.27
CA PRO A 369 -11.66 1.15 -1.65
C PRO A 369 -13.12 0.74 -1.76
N GLU A 370 -13.57 -0.26 -1.03
CA GLU A 370 -14.92 -0.81 -1.12
C GLU A 370 -16.00 0.19 -0.69
N THR A 371 -17.18 0.07 -1.32
CA THR A 371 -18.43 0.72 -0.91
C THR A 371 -19.55 -0.31 -0.87
N THR A 372 -20.73 0.05 -0.35
CA THR A 372 -21.86 -0.88 -0.23
C THR A 372 -22.93 -0.67 -1.29
N ASP A 373 -23.25 0.57 -1.63
CA ASP A 373 -24.52 0.94 -2.29
C ASP A 373 -24.37 1.93 -3.44
N SER A 374 -23.16 2.19 -3.89
CA SER A 374 -22.87 3.20 -4.89
C SER A 374 -21.74 2.79 -5.82
N ASP A 375 -21.55 3.54 -6.90
CA ASP A 375 -20.38 3.41 -7.73
C ASP A 375 -19.11 3.53 -6.89
N CYS A 376 -18.15 2.64 -7.17
CA CYS A 376 -16.89 2.54 -6.44
C CYS A 376 -15.70 2.77 -7.39
N PRO A 377 -15.33 4.03 -7.64
CA PRO A 377 -14.18 4.33 -8.48
C PRO A 377 -12.90 3.70 -7.93
N GLY A 378 -12.20 2.93 -8.74
CA GLY A 378 -10.98 2.23 -8.35
C GLY A 378 -11.17 0.92 -7.60
N CYS A 379 -12.40 0.48 -7.33
CA CYS A 379 -12.66 -0.84 -6.79
C CYS A 379 -12.24 -1.94 -7.78
N LEU A 380 -11.98 -3.13 -7.23
CA LEU A 380 -11.68 -4.32 -8.04
C LEU A 380 -12.95 -4.94 -8.65
N TRP A 381 -14.07 -4.86 -7.94
CA TRP A 381 -15.38 -5.32 -8.38
C TRP A 381 -16.47 -4.36 -7.95
N ARG A 382 -17.60 -4.44 -8.62
CA ARG A 382 -18.79 -3.68 -8.21
C ARG A 382 -19.27 -4.15 -6.84
N PRO A 383 -19.70 -3.24 -5.98
CA PRO A 383 -20.19 -3.57 -4.64
C PRO A 383 -21.21 -4.73 -4.67
N THR A 384 -20.98 -5.72 -3.85
CA THR A 384 -21.77 -6.97 -3.83
C THR A 384 -23.20 -6.79 -3.31
N GLU A 385 -23.53 -5.62 -2.79
CA GLU A 385 -24.88 -5.24 -2.39
C GLU A 385 -25.76 -4.84 -3.59
N LEU A 386 -25.17 -4.47 -4.72
CA LEU A 386 -25.87 -4.07 -5.93
C LEU A 386 -26.40 -5.28 -6.72
N ASP A 387 -27.42 -5.08 -7.55
CA ASP A 387 -28.04 -6.13 -8.37
C ASP A 387 -27.06 -6.81 -9.34
N ASP A 388 -26.11 -6.03 -9.89
CA ASP A 388 -25.01 -6.48 -10.75
C ASP A 388 -23.67 -6.58 -9.99
N GLY A 389 -23.75 -6.69 -8.67
CA GLY A 389 -22.60 -6.74 -7.78
C GLY A 389 -21.66 -7.92 -8.06
N GLY A 390 -20.38 -7.74 -7.72
CA GLY A 390 -19.35 -8.76 -7.90
C GLY A 390 -18.77 -8.85 -9.31
N SER A 391 -19.24 -8.05 -10.29
CA SER A 391 -18.66 -7.97 -11.62
C SER A 391 -17.32 -7.20 -11.62
N ALA A 392 -16.38 -7.60 -12.50
CA ALA A 392 -15.05 -6.99 -12.59
C ALA A 392 -15.11 -5.52 -12.98
N LEU A 393 -14.27 -4.72 -12.35
CA LEU A 393 -13.98 -3.34 -12.73
C LEU A 393 -12.59 -3.23 -13.40
N PRO A 394 -12.28 -2.15 -14.11
CA PRO A 394 -11.04 -2.00 -14.86
C PRO A 394 -9.77 -2.25 -14.04
N MET A 395 -9.74 -1.89 -12.76
CA MET A 395 -8.59 -2.17 -11.89
C MET A 395 -8.38 -3.67 -11.66
N MET A 396 -9.43 -4.49 -11.58
CA MET A 396 -9.31 -5.94 -11.48
C MET A 396 -8.65 -6.52 -12.75
N GLU A 397 -9.07 -6.05 -13.92
CA GLU A 397 -8.48 -6.49 -15.19
C GLU A 397 -7.00 -6.09 -15.29
N LEU A 398 -6.67 -4.87 -14.88
CA LEU A 398 -5.29 -4.40 -14.84
C LEU A 398 -4.44 -5.24 -13.88
N LEU A 399 -4.86 -5.38 -12.62
CA LEU A 399 -4.09 -6.04 -11.57
C LEU A 399 -3.86 -7.52 -11.89
N SER A 400 -4.90 -8.24 -12.31
CA SER A 400 -4.80 -9.66 -12.65
C SER A 400 -3.92 -9.89 -13.87
N ARG A 401 -4.02 -9.03 -14.90
CA ARG A 401 -3.16 -9.13 -16.07
C ARG A 401 -1.72 -8.78 -15.75
N PHE A 402 -1.50 -7.74 -14.96
CA PHE A 402 -0.16 -7.34 -14.54
C PHE A 402 0.54 -8.46 -13.77
N GLY A 403 -0.18 -9.12 -12.85
CA GLY A 403 0.34 -10.26 -12.09
C GLY A 403 0.73 -11.45 -12.95
N ARG A 404 -0.02 -11.72 -14.01
CA ARG A 404 0.27 -12.80 -14.94
C ARG A 404 1.44 -12.49 -15.88
N GLU A 405 1.47 -11.29 -16.44
CA GLU A 405 2.49 -10.90 -17.41
C GLU A 405 3.84 -10.54 -16.75
N PHE A 406 3.81 -9.96 -15.54
CA PHE A 406 4.98 -9.48 -14.81
C PHE A 406 5.03 -9.99 -13.36
N PRO A 407 5.23 -11.28 -13.14
CA PRO A 407 5.39 -11.82 -11.78
C PRO A 407 6.66 -11.26 -11.11
N PRO A 408 6.79 -11.37 -9.76
CA PRO A 408 7.99 -10.95 -9.04
C PRO A 408 9.25 -11.54 -9.62
N GLY A 409 10.32 -10.74 -9.67
CA GLY A 409 11.59 -11.17 -10.24
C GLY A 409 11.68 -11.06 -11.76
N THR A 410 10.61 -10.64 -12.47
CA THR A 410 10.62 -10.40 -13.92
C THR A 410 11.80 -9.51 -14.32
N ARG A 411 12.50 -9.93 -15.38
CA ARG A 411 13.60 -9.16 -15.97
C ARG A 411 13.04 -8.21 -17.00
N PHE A 412 13.04 -6.93 -16.67
CA PHE A 412 12.60 -5.89 -17.60
C PHE A 412 13.73 -5.50 -18.54
N ARG A 413 13.39 -5.30 -19.81
CA ARG A 413 14.30 -4.83 -20.84
C ARG A 413 14.15 -3.34 -21.09
N SER A 414 15.16 -2.73 -21.69
CA SER A 414 15.07 -1.38 -22.24
C SER A 414 14.14 -1.37 -23.45
N VAL A 415 13.41 -0.28 -23.59
CA VAL A 415 12.48 -0.03 -24.69
C VAL A 415 12.86 1.26 -25.40
N ASP A 416 12.90 1.23 -26.73
CA ASP A 416 13.09 2.44 -27.50
C ASP A 416 11.75 3.19 -27.66
N ILE A 417 11.71 4.41 -27.14
CA ILE A 417 10.55 5.31 -27.22
C ILE A 417 11.01 6.55 -27.99
N ALA A 418 10.26 6.96 -29.02
CA ALA A 418 10.56 8.18 -29.75
C ALA A 418 10.68 9.38 -28.80
N ALA A 419 11.54 10.35 -29.13
CA ALA A 419 11.86 11.45 -28.23
C ALA A 419 10.64 12.28 -27.84
N ASP A 420 9.70 12.48 -28.76
CA ASP A 420 8.45 13.22 -28.52
C ASP A 420 7.49 12.50 -27.56
N ASP A 421 7.65 11.18 -27.41
CA ASP A 421 6.77 10.35 -26.60
C ASP A 421 7.35 10.09 -25.19
N ARG A 422 8.66 10.32 -24.99
CA ARG A 422 9.38 9.91 -23.76
C ARG A 422 8.82 10.49 -22.47
N THR A 423 8.27 11.68 -22.51
CA THR A 423 7.67 12.38 -21.37
C THR A 423 6.21 12.05 -21.15
N HIS A 424 5.54 11.42 -22.14
CA HIS A 424 4.10 11.23 -22.16
C HIS A 424 3.68 9.76 -22.27
N VAL A 425 4.64 8.86 -22.45
CA VAL A 425 4.40 7.42 -22.59
C VAL A 425 5.25 6.67 -21.56
N GLN A 426 4.57 5.98 -20.64
CA GLN A 426 5.23 5.06 -19.74
C GLN A 426 5.22 3.66 -20.35
N VAL A 427 6.34 2.96 -20.29
CA VAL A 427 6.45 1.62 -20.85
C VAL A 427 7.12 0.68 -19.86
N LEU A 428 6.58 -0.51 -19.68
CA LEU A 428 7.22 -1.63 -18.99
C LEU A 428 7.23 -2.84 -19.93
N ALA A 429 8.38 -3.45 -20.12
CA ALA A 429 8.51 -4.58 -21.04
C ALA A 429 9.48 -5.63 -20.52
N ASP A 430 9.12 -6.87 -20.77
CA ASP A 430 10.03 -8.02 -20.73
C ASP A 430 10.17 -8.62 -22.14
N ASP A 431 10.54 -9.89 -22.23
CA ASP A 431 10.69 -10.57 -23.51
C ASP A 431 9.36 -10.95 -24.17
N ASP A 432 8.28 -11.07 -23.42
CA ASP A 432 6.99 -11.60 -23.88
C ASP A 432 5.88 -10.55 -23.97
N ALA A 433 5.86 -9.57 -23.07
CA ALA A 433 4.83 -8.56 -22.96
C ALA A 433 5.38 -7.13 -22.88
N THR A 434 4.59 -6.20 -23.34
CA THR A 434 4.88 -4.77 -23.20
C THR A 434 3.61 -4.04 -22.77
N LEU A 435 3.67 -3.40 -21.62
CA LEU A 435 2.65 -2.47 -21.13
C LEU A 435 3.02 -1.05 -21.57
N VAL A 436 2.09 -0.35 -22.20
CA VAL A 436 2.25 1.05 -22.63
C VAL A 436 1.12 1.88 -22.06
N VAL A 437 1.43 3.02 -21.46
CA VAL A 437 0.46 3.94 -20.85
C VAL A 437 0.60 5.33 -21.46
N ASN A 438 -0.47 5.84 -22.05
CA ASN A 438 -0.57 7.25 -22.41
C ASN A 438 -0.92 8.07 -21.15
N THR A 439 -0.06 9.00 -20.75
CA THR A 439 -0.27 9.83 -19.55
C THR A 439 -1.00 11.15 -19.84
N LEU A 440 -1.43 11.38 -21.10
CA LEU A 440 -2.09 12.62 -21.50
C LEU A 440 -3.61 12.49 -21.60
N ALA A 441 -4.30 13.58 -21.29
CA ALA A 441 -5.75 13.74 -21.45
C ALA A 441 -6.20 13.89 -22.93
N ARG A 442 -5.39 13.44 -23.87
CA ARG A 442 -5.68 13.51 -25.31
C ARG A 442 -5.08 12.31 -26.04
N PRO A 443 -5.65 11.95 -27.19
CA PRO A 443 -5.04 10.95 -28.04
C PRO A 443 -3.62 11.37 -28.50
N ILE A 444 -2.76 10.36 -28.64
CA ILE A 444 -1.39 10.52 -29.13
C ILE A 444 -1.06 9.46 -30.17
N LYS A 445 0.02 9.69 -30.91
CA LYS A 445 0.66 8.67 -31.72
C LYS A 445 1.96 8.28 -31.04
N ALA A 446 1.98 7.11 -30.41
CA ALA A 446 3.16 6.57 -29.75
C ALA A 446 4.01 5.77 -30.73
N LYS A 447 5.34 5.79 -30.50
CA LYS A 447 6.29 4.92 -31.19
C LYS A 447 7.15 4.19 -30.17
N VAL A 448 6.96 2.87 -30.08
CA VAL A 448 7.61 1.99 -29.12
C VAL A 448 8.28 0.84 -29.88
N ASP A 449 9.59 0.66 -29.67
CA ASP A 449 10.43 -0.32 -30.40
C ASP A 449 10.22 -0.28 -31.93
N GLY A 450 10.20 0.95 -32.49
CA GLY A 450 10.00 1.17 -33.91
C GLY A 450 8.56 1.03 -34.43
N ARG A 451 7.62 0.49 -33.62
CA ARG A 451 6.21 0.35 -33.99
C ARG A 451 5.43 1.61 -33.62
N SER A 452 4.74 2.19 -34.62
CA SER A 452 3.87 3.35 -34.40
C SER A 452 2.42 2.94 -34.32
N PHE A 453 1.68 3.46 -33.32
CA PHE A 453 0.25 3.23 -33.13
C PHE A 453 -0.41 4.43 -32.45
N ALA A 454 -1.71 4.60 -32.68
CA ALA A 454 -2.50 5.59 -31.97
C ALA A 454 -2.90 5.06 -30.59
N MET A 455 -2.95 5.93 -29.60
CA MET A 455 -3.49 5.67 -28.27
C MET A 455 -4.51 6.74 -27.94
N ASP A 456 -5.61 6.33 -27.31
CA ASP A 456 -6.61 7.26 -26.77
C ASP A 456 -6.08 7.97 -25.51
N ALA A 457 -6.83 8.98 -25.04
CA ALA A 457 -6.52 9.68 -23.80
C ALA A 457 -6.44 8.68 -22.63
N TYR A 458 -5.34 8.70 -21.88
CA TYR A 458 -5.11 7.81 -20.74
C TYR A 458 -5.22 6.30 -21.04
N GLU A 459 -5.02 5.91 -22.28
CA GLU A 459 -5.10 4.49 -22.64
C GLU A 459 -3.96 3.67 -22.02
N VAL A 460 -4.33 2.52 -21.47
CA VAL A 460 -3.43 1.44 -21.02
C VAL A 460 -3.47 0.32 -22.04
N ARG A 461 -2.38 0.10 -22.74
CA ARG A 461 -2.30 -0.86 -23.85
C ARG A 461 -1.26 -1.94 -23.58
N TRP A 462 -1.62 -3.16 -23.87
CA TRP A 462 -0.74 -4.30 -23.86
C TRP A 462 -0.39 -4.73 -25.27
N LEU A 463 0.90 -4.78 -25.57
CA LEU A 463 1.43 -5.29 -26.80
C LEU A 463 2.02 -6.68 -26.55
N LYS A 464 1.64 -7.64 -27.39
CA LYS A 464 2.34 -8.92 -27.49
C LYS A 464 3.43 -8.81 -28.53
N ARG A 465 4.51 -9.52 -28.35
CA ARG A 465 5.53 -9.67 -29.39
C ARG A 465 5.01 -10.38 -30.63
#